data_381359c49e13ff30002f35a91494956e
#
_entry.id   381359c49e13ff30002f35a91494956e
#
_cell.length_a   1.000
_cell.length_b   1.000
_cell.length_c   1.000
_cell.angle_alpha   90.00
_cell.angle_beta   90.00
_cell.angle_gamma   90.00
#
_symmetry.space_group_name_H-M   'P 1'
#
loop_
_entity.id
_entity.type
_entity.pdbx_description
1 polymer ?
#
loop_
_entity_poly.entity_id
_entity_poly.type
_entity_poly.pdbx_seq_one_letter_code
_entity_poly.pdbx_strand_id
1 'polypeptide(L)'
;MIHETATIDPKAKISTNVQIGPYCVVGPNVEIDEEVILQSHVHILGKTKIGKRNKIYSFASIGNEPQDLKYNGEDTRLEIGNANKIREYVTINTGTIGGGGLTKVGNNCLFMVSSHVAHDCIVEDNVILANNVPLGGHAHIEQNVIIGGNSAVQQFTRVGKFAMIGGMCGHDWRWRFNKGWK
;
A
#
# COMPACT_ATOMS: atom_id res chain seq x y z
N MET A 1 20.22 10.62 1.23
CA MET A 1 20.24 11.87 2.04
C MET A 1 19.04 11.88 2.97
N ILE A 2 19.26 12.11 4.25
CA ILE A 2 18.19 12.15 5.27
C ILE A 2 18.12 13.57 5.81
N HIS A 3 16.93 14.15 5.84
CA HIS A 3 16.69 15.49 6.37
C HIS A 3 16.82 15.49 7.91
N GLU A 4 17.39 16.53 8.48
CA GLU A 4 17.67 16.65 9.93
C GLU A 4 16.41 16.59 10.83
N THR A 5 15.24 16.98 10.28
CA THR A 5 13.97 16.94 11.02
C THR A 5 13.25 15.59 10.89
N ALA A 6 13.80 14.62 10.18
CA ALA A 6 13.22 13.28 10.10
C ALA A 6 13.51 12.51 11.40
N THR A 7 12.51 11.85 11.93
CA THR A 7 12.62 10.98 13.11
C THR A 7 12.71 9.53 12.66
N ILE A 8 13.89 8.94 12.80
CA ILE A 8 14.15 7.56 12.39
C ILE A 8 14.58 6.76 13.62
N ASP A 9 13.86 5.67 13.87
CA ASP A 9 14.26 4.75 14.95
C ASP A 9 15.61 4.10 14.63
N PRO A 10 16.54 4.02 15.60
CA PRO A 10 17.87 3.41 15.38
C PRO A 10 17.85 1.95 14.94
N LYS A 11 16.75 1.24 15.15
CA LYS A 11 16.59 -0.17 14.73
C LYS A 11 16.12 -0.31 13.28
N ALA A 12 15.65 0.79 12.66
CA ALA A 12 15.23 0.78 11.26
C ALA A 12 16.39 0.41 10.34
N LYS A 13 16.14 -0.41 9.34
CA LYS A 13 17.15 -0.80 8.34
C LYS A 13 16.92 0.02 7.07
N ILE A 14 17.80 0.97 6.82
CA ILE A 14 17.70 1.88 5.68
C ILE A 14 18.94 1.77 4.81
N SER A 15 18.75 1.48 3.53
CA SER A 15 19.84 1.43 2.56
C SER A 15 20.50 2.80 2.33
N THR A 16 21.76 2.81 1.94
CA THR A 16 22.62 4.01 1.93
C THR A 16 22.18 5.12 0.98
N ASN A 17 21.48 4.79 -0.10
CA ASN A 17 21.04 5.73 -1.14
C ASN A 17 19.54 6.10 -1.07
N VAL A 18 18.92 5.88 0.08
CA VAL A 18 17.54 6.33 0.36
C VAL A 18 17.53 7.84 0.59
N GLN A 19 16.50 8.50 0.09
CA GLN A 19 16.23 9.92 0.33
C GLN A 19 15.02 10.06 1.25
N ILE A 20 15.18 10.76 2.36
CA ILE A 20 14.10 10.99 3.34
C ILE A 20 13.96 12.49 3.57
N GLY A 21 12.79 13.00 3.22
CA GLY A 21 12.42 14.40 3.35
C GLY A 21 12.13 14.84 4.80
N PRO A 22 11.81 16.11 4.99
CA PRO A 22 11.56 16.67 6.32
C PRO A 22 10.32 16.06 6.99
N TYR A 23 10.39 15.98 8.32
CA TYR A 23 9.30 15.54 9.20
C TYR A 23 8.76 14.12 8.88
N CYS A 24 9.55 13.29 8.23
CA CYS A 24 9.23 11.88 8.09
C CYS A 24 9.43 11.14 9.42
N VAL A 25 8.61 10.12 9.67
CA VAL A 25 8.74 9.22 10.83
C VAL A 25 8.91 7.79 10.33
N VAL A 26 9.97 7.12 10.79
CA VAL A 26 10.27 5.72 10.43
C VAL A 26 10.45 4.90 11.71
N GLY A 27 9.61 3.90 11.89
CA GLY A 27 9.58 3.05 13.09
C GLY A 27 10.65 1.95 13.13
N PRO A 28 10.77 1.24 14.27
CA PRO A 28 11.89 0.33 14.57
C PRO A 28 11.94 -0.94 13.71
N ASN A 29 10.81 -1.40 13.21
CA ASN A 29 10.72 -2.65 12.44
C ASN A 29 10.59 -2.41 10.94
N VAL A 30 11.01 -1.24 10.48
CA VAL A 30 10.92 -0.83 9.07
C VAL A 30 12.22 -1.17 8.35
N GLU A 31 12.09 -1.76 7.16
CA GLU A 31 13.19 -2.01 6.24
C GLU A 31 12.94 -1.25 4.93
N ILE A 32 13.88 -0.42 4.49
CA ILE A 32 13.78 0.38 3.26
C ILE A 32 14.97 0.08 2.36
N ASP A 33 14.70 -0.48 1.19
CA ASP A 33 15.69 -0.81 0.20
C ASP A 33 16.20 0.42 -0.60
N GLU A 34 17.04 0.18 -1.58
CA GLU A 34 17.78 1.18 -2.34
C GLU A 34 16.88 2.10 -3.18
N GLU A 35 17.33 3.33 -3.39
CA GLU A 35 16.71 4.32 -4.27
C GLU A 35 15.26 4.70 -3.92
N VAL A 36 14.85 4.43 -2.68
CA VAL A 36 13.53 4.87 -2.19
C VAL A 36 13.58 6.36 -1.87
N ILE A 37 12.52 7.07 -2.24
CA ILE A 37 12.34 8.50 -1.97
C ILE A 37 11.09 8.68 -1.11
N LEU A 38 11.28 9.18 0.10
CA LEU A 38 10.20 9.66 0.96
C LEU A 38 10.15 11.19 0.86
N GLN A 39 9.01 11.74 0.48
CA GLN A 39 8.81 13.19 0.54
C GLN A 39 8.58 13.64 2.00
N SER A 40 8.11 14.85 2.22
CA SER A 40 7.88 15.36 3.58
C SER A 40 6.70 14.68 4.28
N HIS A 41 6.75 14.57 5.62
CA HIS A 41 5.63 14.10 6.44
C HIS A 41 5.13 12.69 6.09
N VAL A 42 6.00 11.82 5.60
CA VAL A 42 5.68 10.41 5.40
C VAL A 42 5.83 9.65 6.71
N HIS A 43 4.87 8.81 7.04
CA HIS A 43 4.85 8.02 8.25
C HIS A 43 4.91 6.53 7.91
N ILE A 44 5.96 5.83 8.34
CA ILE A 44 6.16 4.41 8.09
C ILE A 44 6.38 3.69 9.42
N LEU A 45 5.47 2.81 9.76
CA LEU A 45 5.49 2.05 11.00
C LEU A 45 5.33 0.54 10.77
N GLY A 46 5.06 -0.17 11.87
CA GLY A 46 4.84 -1.60 11.89
C GLY A 46 6.03 -2.38 11.34
N LYS A 47 5.83 -3.66 11.12
CA LYS A 47 6.81 -4.54 10.47
C LYS A 47 6.65 -4.41 8.95
N THR A 48 7.26 -3.36 8.40
CA THR A 48 7.08 -2.94 7.01
C THR A 48 8.38 -3.07 6.23
N LYS A 49 8.31 -3.79 5.10
CA LYS A 49 9.41 -3.87 4.14
C LYS A 49 9.03 -3.14 2.85
N ILE A 50 9.90 -2.21 2.41
CA ILE A 50 9.73 -1.42 1.19
C ILE A 50 10.87 -1.74 0.24
N GLY A 51 10.55 -2.28 -0.92
CA GLY A 51 11.51 -2.60 -1.97
C GLY A 51 12.09 -1.37 -2.65
N LYS A 52 12.88 -1.59 -3.69
CA LYS A 52 13.69 -0.58 -4.38
C LYS A 52 12.87 0.41 -5.20
N ARG A 53 13.39 1.63 -5.37
CA ARG A 53 12.88 2.67 -6.31
C ARG A 53 11.41 3.06 -6.07
N ASN A 54 10.90 2.90 -4.87
CA ASN A 54 9.59 3.40 -4.51
C ASN A 54 9.64 4.91 -4.27
N LYS A 55 8.62 5.63 -4.73
CA LYS A 55 8.43 7.04 -4.41
C LYS A 55 7.16 7.23 -3.60
N ILE A 56 7.33 7.70 -2.37
CA ILE A 56 6.25 7.90 -1.41
C ILE A 56 6.09 9.39 -1.17
N TYR A 57 4.90 9.88 -1.45
CA TYR A 57 4.57 11.29 -1.43
C TYR A 57 4.08 11.73 -0.05
N SER A 58 4.02 13.05 0.13
CA SER A 58 3.75 13.67 1.44
C SER A 58 2.45 13.18 2.07
N PHE A 59 2.47 13.05 3.39
CA PHE A 59 1.34 12.63 4.23
C PHE A 59 0.84 11.19 3.99
N ALA A 60 1.58 10.36 3.29
CA ALA A 60 1.26 8.94 3.21
C ALA A 60 1.54 8.25 4.57
N SER A 61 0.67 7.29 4.94
CA SER A 61 0.72 6.55 6.20
C SER A 61 0.79 5.05 5.92
N ILE A 62 1.95 4.46 6.11
CA ILE A 62 2.30 3.12 5.63
C ILE A 62 2.63 2.20 6.80
N GLY A 63 2.04 1.00 6.82
CA GLY A 63 2.33 -0.03 7.82
C GLY A 63 1.72 0.23 9.19
N ASN A 64 0.73 1.10 9.30
CA ASN A 64 -0.03 1.29 10.53
C ASN A 64 -0.95 0.09 10.80
N GLU A 65 -1.47 0.06 12.01
CA GLU A 65 -2.36 -0.98 12.51
C GLU A 65 -3.59 -1.15 11.61
N PRO A 66 -4.07 -2.39 11.44
CA PRO A 66 -5.32 -2.67 10.76
C PRO A 66 -6.51 -1.93 11.37
N GLN A 67 -7.42 -1.47 10.54
CA GLN A 67 -8.70 -0.92 11.00
C GLN A 67 -9.70 -2.07 11.25
N ASP A 68 -9.32 -3.02 12.09
CA ASP A 68 -10.13 -4.18 12.48
C ASP A 68 -10.29 -4.20 14.00
N LEU A 69 -11.54 -4.24 14.48
CA LEU A 69 -11.85 -4.26 15.91
C LEU A 69 -11.30 -5.51 16.64
N LYS A 70 -10.91 -6.54 15.92
CA LYS A 70 -10.33 -7.76 16.47
C LYS A 70 -8.81 -7.68 16.64
N TYR A 71 -8.18 -6.67 16.04
CA TYR A 71 -6.74 -6.51 16.13
C TYR A 71 -6.32 -6.10 17.55
N ASN A 72 -5.37 -6.82 18.14
CA ASN A 72 -4.86 -6.60 19.49
C ASN A 72 -3.33 -6.38 19.54
N GLY A 73 -2.73 -5.86 18.47
CA GLY A 73 -1.28 -5.61 18.42
C GLY A 73 -0.46 -6.82 18.05
N GLU A 74 -1.02 -7.77 17.31
CA GLU A 74 -0.33 -8.98 16.86
C GLU A 74 0.84 -8.68 15.91
N ASP A 75 1.83 -9.58 15.87
CA ASP A 75 2.99 -9.46 14.97
C ASP A 75 2.61 -9.74 13.51
N THR A 76 2.08 -8.73 12.86
CA THR A 76 1.69 -8.76 11.45
C THR A 76 2.56 -7.83 10.62
N ARG A 77 2.57 -7.99 9.30
CA ARG A 77 3.50 -7.28 8.43
C ARG A 77 2.89 -6.74 7.15
N LEU A 78 3.63 -5.82 6.54
CA LEU A 78 3.39 -5.26 5.22
C LEU A 78 4.63 -5.45 4.34
N GLU A 79 4.45 -5.95 3.13
CA GLU A 79 5.49 -6.04 2.13
C GLU A 79 5.10 -5.24 0.89
N ILE A 80 5.96 -4.29 0.49
CA ILE A 80 5.79 -3.47 -0.72
C ILE A 80 6.95 -3.81 -1.66
N GLY A 81 6.63 -4.20 -2.88
CA GLY A 81 7.59 -4.47 -3.95
C GLY A 81 8.31 -3.22 -4.45
N ASN A 82 8.70 -3.22 -5.72
CA ASN A 82 9.60 -2.22 -6.29
C ASN A 82 8.87 -1.20 -7.18
N ALA A 83 9.47 -0.01 -7.33
CA ALA A 83 9.11 1.01 -8.32
C ALA A 83 7.65 1.49 -8.26
N ASN A 84 7.03 1.44 -7.08
CA ASN A 84 5.68 1.95 -6.87
C ASN A 84 5.68 3.46 -6.66
N LYS A 85 4.58 4.10 -7.06
CA LYS A 85 4.27 5.50 -6.76
C LYS A 85 3.10 5.55 -5.79
N ILE A 86 3.37 5.94 -4.55
CA ILE A 86 2.38 6.04 -3.48
C ILE A 86 2.16 7.52 -3.21
N ARG A 87 1.03 8.04 -3.70
CA ARG A 87 0.69 9.46 -3.69
C ARG A 87 0.28 9.93 -2.28
N GLU A 88 -0.04 11.22 -2.22
CA GLU A 88 -0.37 11.93 -0.99
C GLU A 88 -1.57 11.29 -0.29
N TYR A 89 -1.53 11.25 1.04
CA TYR A 89 -2.60 10.73 1.90
C TYR A 89 -3.00 9.27 1.65
N VAL A 90 -2.20 8.51 0.92
CA VAL A 90 -2.41 7.06 0.78
C VAL A 90 -2.18 6.38 2.12
N THR A 91 -3.03 5.42 2.46
CA THR A 91 -2.86 4.59 3.65
C THR A 91 -2.76 3.12 3.27
N ILE A 92 -1.81 2.39 3.87
CA ILE A 92 -1.63 0.94 3.69
C ILE A 92 -1.41 0.33 5.08
N ASN A 93 -2.28 -0.59 5.49
CA ASN A 93 -2.19 -1.27 6.78
C ASN A 93 -1.41 -2.57 6.72
N THR A 94 -0.90 -3.03 7.86
CA THR A 94 -0.37 -4.39 8.01
C THR A 94 -1.49 -5.44 7.93
N GLY A 95 -1.16 -6.72 7.92
CA GLY A 95 -2.14 -7.80 7.95
C GLY A 95 -2.75 -8.05 9.33
N THR A 96 -3.65 -9.03 9.41
CA THR A 96 -4.20 -9.57 10.67
C THR A 96 -3.89 -11.06 10.79
N ILE A 97 -3.86 -11.61 12.00
CA ILE A 97 -3.62 -13.06 12.18
C ILE A 97 -4.68 -13.90 11.45
N GLY A 98 -5.92 -13.46 11.48
CA GLY A 98 -7.03 -14.14 10.80
C GLY A 98 -6.89 -14.15 9.26
N GLY A 99 -6.12 -13.23 8.69
CA GLY A 99 -5.83 -13.14 7.25
C GLY A 99 -4.47 -13.70 6.83
N GLY A 100 -3.73 -14.30 7.76
CA GLY A 100 -2.39 -14.81 7.47
C GLY A 100 -1.25 -13.85 7.80
N GLY A 101 -1.55 -12.71 8.41
CA GLY A 101 -0.58 -11.77 8.97
C GLY A 101 0.16 -10.92 7.94
N LEU A 102 -0.28 -10.86 6.70
CA LEU A 102 0.44 -10.18 5.64
C LEU A 102 -0.48 -9.37 4.72
N THR A 103 -0.18 -8.08 4.58
CA THR A 103 -0.64 -7.27 3.44
C THR A 103 0.51 -7.19 2.43
N LYS A 104 0.21 -7.40 1.15
CA LYS A 104 1.24 -7.45 0.10
C LYS A 104 0.90 -6.54 -1.07
N VAL A 105 1.88 -5.76 -1.50
CA VAL A 105 1.85 -4.91 -2.68
C VAL A 105 2.97 -5.34 -3.62
N GLY A 106 2.64 -5.53 -4.89
CA GLY A 106 3.58 -5.88 -5.95
C GLY A 106 4.44 -4.72 -6.44
N ASN A 107 4.78 -4.76 -7.72
CA ASN A 107 5.71 -3.82 -8.34
C ASN A 107 4.99 -2.88 -9.33
N ASN A 108 5.61 -1.72 -9.60
CA ASN A 108 5.17 -0.75 -10.61
C ASN A 108 3.72 -0.27 -10.46
N CYS A 109 3.17 -0.28 -9.26
CA CYS A 109 1.81 0.16 -8.98
C CYS A 109 1.74 1.69 -8.81
N LEU A 110 0.58 2.24 -9.08
CA LEU A 110 0.24 3.64 -8.82
C LEU A 110 -0.95 3.70 -7.86
N PHE A 111 -0.70 4.21 -6.67
CA PHE A 111 -1.72 4.54 -5.68
C PHE A 111 -1.93 6.04 -5.71
N MET A 112 -3.04 6.50 -6.30
CA MET A 112 -3.34 7.94 -6.38
C MET A 112 -3.83 8.46 -5.03
N VAL A 113 -3.97 9.78 -4.94
CA VAL A 113 -4.30 10.52 -3.73
C VAL A 113 -5.44 9.89 -2.95
N SER A 114 -5.23 9.71 -1.65
CA SER A 114 -6.23 9.18 -0.69
C SER A 114 -6.77 7.78 -1.00
N SER A 115 -6.06 6.97 -1.81
CA SER A 115 -6.42 5.55 -1.93
C SER A 115 -6.01 4.79 -0.66
N HIS A 116 -6.70 3.69 -0.37
CA HIS A 116 -6.48 2.88 0.83
C HIS A 116 -6.33 1.41 0.51
N VAL A 117 -5.34 0.77 1.12
CA VAL A 117 -5.16 -0.68 1.09
C VAL A 117 -5.31 -1.20 2.52
N ALA A 118 -6.44 -1.86 2.80
CA ALA A 118 -6.70 -2.46 4.09
C ALA A 118 -5.82 -3.70 4.35
N HIS A 119 -5.97 -4.24 5.53
CA HIS A 119 -5.27 -5.43 6.00
C HIS A 119 -5.50 -6.66 5.10
N ASP A 120 -4.49 -7.51 5.01
CA ASP A 120 -4.54 -8.79 4.30
C ASP A 120 -4.87 -8.70 2.80
N CYS A 121 -4.80 -7.49 2.23
CA CYS A 121 -4.93 -7.31 0.79
C CYS A 121 -3.69 -7.84 0.06
N ILE A 122 -3.94 -8.40 -1.12
CA ILE A 122 -2.90 -8.75 -2.09
C ILE A 122 -3.11 -7.88 -3.32
N VAL A 123 -2.18 -7.00 -3.60
CA VAL A 123 -2.16 -6.17 -4.81
C VAL A 123 -0.98 -6.63 -5.67
N GLU A 124 -1.27 -7.18 -6.85
CA GLU A 124 -0.23 -7.67 -7.77
C GLU A 124 0.42 -6.52 -8.54
N ASP A 125 1.24 -6.84 -9.55
CA ASP A 125 2.03 -5.86 -10.29
C ASP A 125 1.19 -4.98 -11.24
N ASN A 126 1.67 -3.76 -11.48
CA ASN A 126 1.12 -2.80 -12.45
C ASN A 126 -0.34 -2.38 -12.15
N VAL A 127 -0.77 -2.43 -10.92
CA VAL A 127 -2.12 -2.01 -10.50
C VAL A 127 -2.18 -0.50 -10.37
N ILE A 128 -3.29 0.08 -10.81
CA ILE A 128 -3.60 1.51 -10.64
C ILE A 128 -4.86 1.64 -9.78
N LEU A 129 -4.72 2.23 -8.61
CA LEU A 129 -5.84 2.72 -7.81
C LEU A 129 -5.94 4.22 -8.00
N ALA A 130 -7.03 4.69 -8.61
CA ALA A 130 -7.25 6.11 -8.79
C ALA A 130 -7.61 6.80 -7.45
N ASN A 131 -7.88 8.10 -7.48
CA ASN A 131 -8.14 8.90 -6.29
C ASN A 131 -9.31 8.34 -5.47
N ASN A 132 -9.13 8.29 -4.15
CA ASN A 132 -10.16 7.88 -3.18
C ASN A 132 -10.67 6.43 -3.38
N VAL A 133 -9.85 5.53 -3.90
CA VAL A 133 -10.22 4.11 -4.02
C VAL A 133 -9.83 3.37 -2.74
N PRO A 134 -10.79 2.92 -1.90
CA PRO A 134 -10.50 2.01 -0.80
C PRO A 134 -10.61 0.56 -1.26
N LEU A 135 -9.64 -0.24 -0.86
CA LEU A 135 -9.71 -1.70 -0.87
C LEU A 135 -10.09 -2.18 0.53
N GLY A 136 -11.19 -2.90 0.65
CA GLY A 136 -11.57 -3.59 1.89
C GLY A 136 -10.63 -4.75 2.20
N GLY A 137 -10.56 -5.17 3.46
CA GLY A 137 -9.68 -6.24 3.90
C GLY A 137 -9.80 -7.52 3.09
N HIS A 138 -8.70 -8.25 2.91
CA HIS A 138 -8.62 -9.50 2.14
C HIS A 138 -8.93 -9.36 0.63
N ALA A 139 -8.97 -8.14 0.08
CA ALA A 139 -9.15 -7.95 -1.36
C ALA A 139 -7.91 -8.46 -2.11
N HIS A 140 -8.14 -9.16 -3.22
CA HIS A 140 -7.07 -9.60 -4.12
C HIS A 140 -7.22 -8.90 -5.48
N ILE A 141 -6.30 -8.01 -5.78
CA ILE A 141 -6.26 -7.24 -7.02
C ILE A 141 -5.15 -7.83 -7.90
N GLU A 142 -5.53 -8.48 -8.96
CA GLU A 142 -4.57 -9.10 -9.87
C GLU A 142 -3.84 -8.07 -10.75
N GLN A 143 -2.82 -8.54 -11.45
CA GLN A 143 -1.94 -7.67 -12.24
C GLN A 143 -2.67 -6.87 -13.34
N ASN A 144 -2.18 -5.67 -13.61
CA ASN A 144 -2.68 -4.76 -14.65
C ASN A 144 -4.14 -4.32 -14.46
N VAL A 145 -4.67 -4.37 -13.25
CA VAL A 145 -6.01 -3.86 -12.93
C VAL A 145 -5.96 -2.34 -12.79
N ILE A 146 -7.00 -1.68 -13.29
CA ILE A 146 -7.22 -0.23 -13.11
C ILE A 146 -8.55 -0.04 -12.40
N ILE A 147 -8.54 0.66 -11.28
CA ILE A 147 -9.75 1.00 -10.52
C ILE A 147 -9.95 2.51 -10.57
N GLY A 148 -11.07 2.94 -11.16
CA GLY A 148 -11.44 4.33 -11.34
C GLY A 148 -11.77 5.05 -10.02
N GLY A 149 -11.60 6.37 -10.01
CA GLY A 149 -11.72 7.18 -8.81
C GLY A 149 -13.08 7.07 -8.10
N ASN A 150 -13.06 7.20 -6.79
CA ASN A 150 -14.22 7.07 -5.90
C ASN A 150 -14.98 5.73 -6.01
N SER A 151 -14.34 4.71 -6.58
CA SER A 151 -14.86 3.34 -6.54
C SER A 151 -14.37 2.62 -5.31
N ALA A 152 -15.15 1.70 -4.77
CA ALA A 152 -14.79 0.90 -3.60
C ALA A 152 -14.76 -0.58 -3.93
N VAL A 153 -13.77 -1.29 -3.42
CA VAL A 153 -13.70 -2.76 -3.49
C VAL A 153 -14.05 -3.34 -2.14
N GLN A 154 -15.12 -4.13 -2.09
CA GLN A 154 -15.56 -4.78 -0.86
C GLN A 154 -14.51 -5.81 -0.40
N GLN A 155 -14.47 -6.04 0.91
CA GLN A 155 -13.60 -7.07 1.49
C GLN A 155 -13.87 -8.47 0.90
N PHE A 156 -12.82 -9.29 0.83
CA PHE A 156 -12.82 -10.64 0.23
C PHE A 156 -13.11 -10.66 -1.27
N THR A 157 -13.11 -9.52 -1.96
CA THR A 157 -13.32 -9.45 -3.40
C THR A 157 -12.03 -9.77 -4.15
N ARG A 158 -12.15 -10.52 -5.25
CA ARG A 158 -11.07 -10.73 -6.20
C ARG A 158 -11.37 -10.02 -7.51
N VAL A 159 -10.46 -9.15 -7.96
CA VAL A 159 -10.51 -8.45 -9.24
C VAL A 159 -9.50 -9.09 -10.18
N GLY A 160 -9.99 -9.68 -11.26
CA GLY A 160 -9.16 -10.45 -12.22
C GLY A 160 -8.25 -9.56 -13.06
N LYS A 161 -7.22 -10.18 -13.63
CA LYS A 161 -6.19 -9.51 -14.47
C LYS A 161 -6.80 -8.66 -15.58
N PHE A 162 -6.17 -7.50 -15.83
CA PHE A 162 -6.57 -6.56 -16.87
C PHE A 162 -8.00 -6.00 -16.74
N ALA A 163 -8.67 -6.21 -15.61
CA ALA A 163 -9.96 -5.61 -15.36
C ALA A 163 -9.83 -4.08 -15.23
N MET A 164 -10.80 -3.39 -15.82
CA MET A 164 -10.98 -1.94 -15.63
C MET A 164 -12.31 -1.69 -14.94
N ILE A 165 -12.27 -1.07 -13.78
CA ILE A 165 -13.43 -0.66 -13.00
C ILE A 165 -13.63 0.84 -13.25
N GLY A 166 -14.82 1.23 -13.74
CA GLY A 166 -15.16 2.64 -13.93
C GLY A 166 -15.16 3.43 -12.62
N GLY A 167 -15.07 4.75 -12.70
CA GLY A 167 -15.17 5.58 -11.50
C GLY A 167 -16.58 5.54 -10.88
N MET A 168 -16.68 5.88 -9.58
CA MET A 168 -17.94 5.93 -8.83
C MET A 168 -18.69 4.58 -8.72
N CYS A 169 -17.98 3.46 -8.86
CA CYS A 169 -18.56 2.12 -8.78
C CYS A 169 -18.25 1.46 -7.43
N GLY A 170 -19.28 0.82 -6.84
CA GLY A 170 -19.10 -0.13 -5.74
C GLY A 170 -19.05 -1.55 -6.30
N HIS A 171 -18.05 -2.33 -5.92
CA HIS A 171 -17.90 -3.71 -6.37
C HIS A 171 -18.06 -4.68 -5.20
N ASP A 172 -19.03 -5.61 -5.36
CA ASP A 172 -19.19 -6.75 -4.49
C ASP A 172 -18.57 -8.02 -5.11
N TRP A 173 -18.50 -9.09 -4.35
CA TRP A 173 -17.88 -10.36 -4.70
C TRP A 173 -18.46 -11.09 -5.93
N ARG A 174 -19.53 -10.62 -6.56
CA ARG A 174 -20.25 -11.28 -7.65
C ARG A 174 -19.75 -10.93 -9.05
N TRP A 175 -18.83 -9.97 -9.20
CA TRP A 175 -18.34 -9.57 -10.50
C TRP A 175 -17.15 -10.43 -10.96
N ARG A 176 -17.46 -11.50 -11.70
CA ARG A 176 -16.49 -12.15 -12.56
C ARG A 176 -16.56 -11.51 -13.94
N PHE A 177 -15.59 -10.68 -14.29
CA PHE A 177 -15.42 -10.30 -15.68
C PHE A 177 -14.90 -11.50 -16.46
N ASN A 178 -15.81 -12.11 -17.22
CA ASN A 178 -15.46 -13.11 -18.22
C ASN A 178 -15.33 -12.40 -19.57
N LYS A 179 -14.13 -12.44 -20.15
CA LYS A 179 -13.76 -12.20 -21.54
C LYS A 179 -13.62 -10.78 -22.07
N GLY A 180 -12.37 -10.40 -22.37
CA GLY A 180 -11.99 -10.28 -23.77
C GLY A 180 -12.36 -8.98 -24.46
N TRP A 181 -11.57 -7.94 -24.24
CA TRP A 181 -11.44 -6.89 -25.25
C TRP A 181 -10.38 -7.34 -26.28
N LYS A 182 -10.82 -7.47 -27.56
CA LYS A 182 -9.94 -7.59 -28.71
C LYS A 182 -9.37 -6.23 -29.08
#